data_7fec5e895f6a69a77b91690c722a9a2d
#
_entry.id   7fec5e895f6a69a77b91690c722a9a2d
#
_cell.length_a   1.000
_cell.length_b   1.000
_cell.length_c   1.000
_cell.angle_alpha   90.00
_cell.angle_beta   90.00
_cell.angle_gamma   90.00
#
_symmetry.space_group_name_H-M   'P 1'
#
loop_
_entity.id
_entity.type
_entity.pdbx_description
1 polymer ?
#
loop_
_entity_poly.entity_id
_entity_poly.type
_entity_poly.pdbx_seq_one_letter_code
_entity_poly.pdbx_strand_id
1 'polypeptide(L)'
;KWFLILVFLVLAADILNFEILSREIGNLLHYLPRFLSALVLLMVGFYIGNVVKKTVKKLFESFEFGGSNLVSNLLFYIIVIFMSITALNQAGVDTTIITNNITMILGAFLLAFALGVGLGTREIIADIMRSFYTRKTYAVGDRIVIGKDEGTIKAIENNSLILKTKEGEFVIPIKDVVSQ
;
A
#
# COMPACT_ATOMS: atom_id res chain seq x y z
N LYS A 1 -17.46 39.72 -13.19
CA LYS A 1 -18.79 40.35 -13.05
C LYS A 1 -19.47 39.94 -11.75
N TRP A 2 -19.61 38.63 -11.44
CA TRP A 2 -20.25 38.13 -10.21
C TRP A 2 -19.56 38.60 -8.93
N PHE A 3 -18.23 38.64 -8.91
CA PHE A 3 -17.44 39.13 -7.78
C PHE A 3 -17.75 40.61 -7.48
N LEU A 4 -17.84 41.46 -8.50
CA LEU A 4 -18.20 42.87 -8.35
C LEU A 4 -19.62 43.06 -7.82
N ILE A 5 -20.56 42.23 -8.25
CA ILE A 5 -21.95 42.25 -7.74
C ILE A 5 -21.96 41.85 -6.25
N LEU A 6 -21.20 40.80 -5.83
CA LEU A 6 -21.08 40.42 -4.43
C LEU A 6 -20.48 41.54 -3.58
N VAL A 7 -19.40 42.18 -4.04
CA VAL A 7 -18.77 43.32 -3.33
C VAL A 7 -19.75 44.48 -3.20
N PHE A 8 -20.49 44.80 -4.28
CA PHE A 8 -21.48 45.89 -4.26
C PHE A 8 -22.64 45.56 -3.29
N LEU A 9 -23.06 44.31 -3.22
CA LEU A 9 -24.12 43.82 -2.34
C LEU A 9 -23.70 43.87 -0.86
N VAL A 10 -22.41 43.61 -0.57
CA VAL A 10 -21.83 43.82 0.77
C VAL A 10 -21.87 45.29 1.16
N LEU A 11 -21.41 46.16 0.29
CA LEU A 11 -21.40 47.61 0.54
C LEU A 11 -22.81 48.16 0.72
N ALA A 12 -23.78 47.69 -0.05
CA ALA A 12 -25.18 48.09 0.06
C ALA A 12 -25.81 47.58 1.38
N ALA A 13 -25.51 46.35 1.81
CA ALA A 13 -25.95 45.81 3.06
C ALA A 13 -25.36 46.56 4.28
N ASP A 14 -24.12 46.97 4.18
CA ASP A 14 -23.43 47.77 5.21
C ASP A 14 -24.06 49.16 5.37
N ILE A 15 -24.37 49.85 4.24
CA ILE A 15 -25.06 51.18 4.22
C ILE A 15 -26.49 51.06 4.79
N LEU A 16 -27.18 49.93 4.60
CA LEU A 16 -28.54 49.70 5.07
C LEU A 16 -28.56 49.17 6.54
N ASN A 17 -27.44 49.15 7.23
CA ASN A 17 -27.26 48.63 8.61
C ASN A 17 -27.75 47.16 8.79
N PHE A 18 -27.70 46.36 7.71
CA PHE A 18 -27.95 44.92 7.84
C PHE A 18 -26.65 44.20 8.25
N GLU A 19 -26.19 44.47 9.49
CA GLU A 19 -24.93 43.90 10.03
C GLU A 19 -24.82 42.38 9.87
N ILE A 20 -25.93 41.66 10.04
CA ILE A 20 -25.97 40.19 9.92
C ILE A 20 -25.68 39.78 8.47
N LEU A 21 -26.30 40.44 7.50
CA LEU A 21 -26.16 40.10 6.09
C LEU A 21 -24.75 40.45 5.58
N SER A 22 -24.21 41.59 5.96
CA SER A 22 -22.83 42.02 5.63
C SER A 22 -21.80 41.02 6.18
N ARG A 23 -21.99 40.57 7.42
CA ARG A 23 -21.11 39.57 8.05
C ARG A 23 -21.15 38.23 7.37
N GLU A 24 -22.35 37.73 7.02
CA GLU A 24 -22.50 36.41 6.34
C GLU A 24 -21.94 36.45 4.92
N ILE A 25 -22.13 37.52 4.16
CA ILE A 25 -21.53 37.65 2.84
C ILE A 25 -20.01 37.78 2.95
N GLY A 26 -19.49 38.49 3.96
CA GLY A 26 -18.06 38.54 4.25
C GLY A 26 -17.48 37.15 4.55
N ASN A 27 -18.19 36.35 5.36
CA ASN A 27 -17.83 34.96 5.63
C ASN A 27 -17.77 34.11 4.34
N LEU A 28 -18.78 34.23 3.48
CA LEU A 28 -18.80 33.52 2.19
C LEU A 28 -17.61 33.88 1.30
N LEU A 29 -17.21 35.15 1.27
CA LEU A 29 -16.01 35.58 0.52
C LEU A 29 -14.72 34.97 1.09
N HIS A 30 -14.62 34.80 2.41
CA HIS A 30 -13.50 34.12 3.05
C HIS A 30 -13.48 32.59 2.79
N TYR A 31 -14.64 31.97 2.54
CA TYR A 31 -14.71 30.54 2.15
C TYR A 31 -14.28 30.28 0.70
N LEU A 32 -14.41 31.26 -0.20
CA LEU A 32 -14.09 31.07 -1.62
C LEU A 32 -12.65 30.58 -1.87
N PRO A 33 -11.60 31.19 -1.28
CA PRO A 33 -10.23 30.71 -1.47
C PRO A 33 -10.01 29.31 -0.90
N ARG A 34 -10.64 28.99 0.23
CA ARG A 34 -10.57 27.65 0.85
C ARG A 34 -11.22 26.60 -0.04
N PHE A 35 -12.39 26.92 -0.60
CA PHE A 35 -13.10 26.03 -1.52
C PHE A 35 -12.31 25.79 -2.82
N LEU A 36 -11.71 26.83 -3.38
CA LEU A 36 -10.83 26.69 -4.56
C LEU A 36 -9.62 25.81 -4.26
N SER A 37 -8.98 25.99 -3.10
CA SER A 37 -7.87 25.14 -2.65
C SER A 37 -8.31 23.67 -2.47
N ALA A 38 -9.50 23.43 -1.95
CA ALA A 38 -10.07 22.09 -1.83
C ALA A 38 -10.30 21.41 -3.17
N LEU A 39 -10.81 22.17 -4.17
CA LEU A 39 -10.98 21.66 -5.54
C LEU A 39 -9.63 21.27 -6.17
N VAL A 40 -8.60 22.12 -6.01
CA VAL A 40 -7.25 21.82 -6.50
C VAL A 40 -6.72 20.54 -5.83
N LEU A 41 -6.88 20.37 -4.51
CA LEU A 41 -6.49 19.17 -3.80
C LEU A 41 -7.21 17.93 -4.32
N LEU A 42 -8.51 18.01 -4.60
CA LEU A 42 -9.26 16.90 -5.21
C LEU A 42 -8.71 16.54 -6.59
N MET A 43 -8.45 17.52 -7.45
CA MET A 43 -7.87 17.27 -8.78
C MET A 43 -6.51 16.60 -8.69
N VAL A 44 -5.65 17.09 -7.79
CA VAL A 44 -4.33 16.49 -7.53
C VAL A 44 -4.48 15.07 -6.99
N GLY A 45 -5.43 14.83 -6.09
CA GLY A 45 -5.73 13.50 -5.55
C GLY A 45 -6.14 12.50 -6.62
N PHE A 46 -7.05 12.88 -7.51
CA PHE A 46 -7.44 12.05 -8.65
C PHE A 46 -6.27 11.79 -9.61
N TYR A 47 -5.44 12.79 -9.86
CA TYR A 47 -4.26 12.63 -10.71
C TYR A 47 -3.27 11.64 -10.11
N ILE A 48 -2.89 11.83 -8.84
CA ILE A 48 -1.97 10.93 -8.13
C ILE A 48 -2.56 9.51 -8.06
N GLY A 49 -3.84 9.38 -7.70
CA GLY A 49 -4.54 8.10 -7.67
C GLY A 49 -4.46 7.35 -9.00
N ASN A 50 -4.68 8.05 -10.12
CA ASN A 50 -4.57 7.45 -11.46
C ASN A 50 -3.13 7.06 -11.82
N VAL A 51 -2.14 7.87 -11.46
CA VAL A 51 -0.72 7.54 -11.69
C VAL A 51 -0.35 6.27 -10.92
N VAL A 52 -0.66 6.21 -9.62
CA VAL A 52 -0.40 5.04 -8.78
C VAL A 52 -1.10 3.79 -9.32
N LYS A 53 -2.41 3.91 -9.64
CA LYS A 53 -3.18 2.81 -10.24
C LYS A 53 -2.51 2.25 -11.50
N LYS A 54 -2.12 3.11 -12.44
CA LYS A 54 -1.47 2.70 -13.69
C LYS A 54 -0.11 2.04 -13.44
N THR A 55 0.68 2.60 -12.52
CA THR A 55 2.01 2.08 -12.19
C THR A 55 1.91 0.69 -11.54
N VAL A 56 1.04 0.56 -10.53
CA VAL A 56 0.84 -0.73 -9.84
C VAL A 56 0.28 -1.78 -10.79
N LYS A 57 -0.69 -1.41 -11.63
CA LYS A 57 -1.24 -2.33 -12.62
C LYS A 57 -0.15 -2.88 -13.55
N LYS A 58 0.71 -2.01 -14.10
CA LYS A 58 1.84 -2.41 -14.97
C LYS A 58 2.82 -3.32 -14.25
N LEU A 59 3.15 -3.03 -12.98
CA LEU A 59 4.05 -3.88 -12.19
C LEU A 59 3.47 -5.28 -12.00
N PHE A 60 2.20 -5.40 -11.64
CA PHE A 60 1.55 -6.71 -11.47
C PHE A 60 1.45 -7.49 -12.79
N GLU A 61 1.18 -6.81 -13.89
CA GLU A 61 1.14 -7.42 -15.22
C GLU A 61 2.53 -7.92 -15.65
N SER A 62 3.62 -7.20 -15.32
CA SER A 62 4.99 -7.63 -15.66
C SER A 62 5.46 -8.87 -14.89
N PHE A 63 4.88 -9.15 -13.74
CA PHE A 63 5.16 -10.35 -12.94
C PHE A 63 4.14 -11.48 -13.18
N GLU A 64 3.22 -11.33 -14.12
CA GLU A 64 2.13 -12.27 -14.40
C GLU A 64 1.25 -12.60 -13.18
N PHE A 65 1.23 -11.70 -12.19
CA PHE A 65 0.37 -11.86 -11.03
C PHE A 65 -1.09 -11.59 -11.38
N GLY A 66 -1.95 -12.57 -11.13
CA GLY A 66 -3.40 -12.38 -11.20
C GLY A 66 -3.88 -11.31 -10.21
N GLY A 67 -5.00 -10.62 -10.52
CA GLY A 67 -5.60 -9.64 -9.62
C GLY A 67 -5.06 -8.21 -9.74
N SER A 68 -4.26 -7.90 -10.75
CA SER A 68 -3.69 -6.57 -11.00
C SER A 68 -4.74 -5.45 -10.97
N ASN A 69 -5.92 -5.69 -11.53
CA ASN A 69 -7.03 -4.73 -11.54
C ASN A 69 -7.61 -4.49 -10.14
N LEU A 70 -7.71 -5.54 -9.32
CA LEU A 70 -8.28 -5.43 -7.98
C LEU A 70 -7.38 -4.61 -7.08
N VAL A 71 -6.09 -4.94 -7.03
CA VAL A 71 -5.10 -4.23 -6.19
C VAL A 71 -4.92 -2.78 -6.64
N SER A 72 -4.80 -2.54 -7.95
CA SER A 72 -4.63 -1.18 -8.49
C SER A 72 -5.86 -0.30 -8.26
N ASN A 73 -7.08 -0.86 -8.37
CA ASN A 73 -8.31 -0.12 -8.07
C ASN A 73 -8.45 0.16 -6.57
N LEU A 74 -8.11 -0.80 -5.72
CA LEU A 74 -8.15 -0.62 -4.27
C LEU A 74 -7.25 0.56 -3.84
N LEU A 75 -6.01 0.58 -4.32
CA LEU A 75 -5.09 1.69 -4.03
C LEU A 75 -5.59 3.03 -4.56
N PHE A 76 -6.18 3.05 -5.75
CA PHE A 76 -6.79 4.25 -6.29
C PHE A 76 -7.89 4.79 -5.36
N TYR A 77 -8.83 3.94 -4.95
CA TYR A 77 -9.91 4.37 -4.06
C TYR A 77 -9.41 4.82 -2.69
N ILE A 78 -8.41 4.14 -2.12
CA ILE A 78 -7.80 4.57 -0.86
C ILE A 78 -7.24 5.99 -1.01
N ILE A 79 -6.46 6.27 -2.05
CA ILE A 79 -5.86 7.59 -2.29
C ILE A 79 -6.96 8.64 -2.48
N VAL A 80 -7.97 8.35 -3.30
CA VAL A 80 -9.07 9.29 -3.58
C VAL A 80 -9.87 9.59 -2.32
N ILE A 81 -10.17 8.59 -1.48
CA ILE A 81 -10.87 8.79 -0.22
C ILE A 81 -10.07 9.70 0.71
N PHE A 82 -8.77 9.43 0.91
CA PHE A 82 -7.91 10.27 1.75
C PHE A 82 -7.83 11.72 1.24
N MET A 83 -7.64 11.89 -0.07
CA MET A 83 -7.57 13.22 -0.67
C MET A 83 -8.92 13.95 -0.60
N SER A 84 -10.04 13.22 -0.70
CA SER A 84 -11.38 13.80 -0.53
C SER A 84 -11.60 14.30 0.91
N ILE A 85 -11.20 13.53 1.91
CA ILE A 85 -11.28 13.96 3.32
C ILE A 85 -10.39 15.18 3.55
N THR A 86 -9.18 15.18 3.02
CA THR A 86 -8.26 16.32 3.11
C THR A 86 -8.84 17.56 2.44
N ALA A 87 -9.45 17.40 1.28
CA ALA A 87 -10.11 18.50 0.57
C ALA A 87 -11.33 19.05 1.33
N LEU A 88 -12.15 18.18 1.94
CA LEU A 88 -13.26 18.59 2.81
C LEU A 88 -12.76 19.39 4.02
N ASN A 89 -11.69 18.92 4.65
CA ASN A 89 -11.05 19.62 5.77
C ASN A 89 -10.52 20.99 5.34
N GLN A 90 -9.88 21.06 4.16
CA GLN A 90 -9.42 22.32 3.56
C GLN A 90 -10.58 23.28 3.27
N ALA A 91 -11.73 22.75 2.88
CA ALA A 91 -12.96 23.53 2.67
C ALA A 91 -13.58 24.05 3.99
N GLY A 92 -13.06 23.65 5.14
CA GLY A 92 -13.54 24.03 6.47
C GLY A 92 -14.62 23.13 7.03
N VAL A 93 -14.86 21.96 6.41
CA VAL A 93 -15.78 20.94 6.95
C VAL A 93 -15.05 20.17 8.05
N ASP A 94 -15.68 20.03 9.21
CA ASP A 94 -15.13 19.17 10.27
C ASP A 94 -15.23 17.69 9.87
N THR A 95 -14.07 17.12 9.55
CA THR A 95 -13.95 15.72 9.14
C THR A 95 -13.45 14.82 10.25
N THR A 96 -13.39 15.30 11.50
CA THR A 96 -12.79 14.58 12.64
C THR A 96 -13.45 13.21 12.85
N ILE A 97 -14.77 13.14 12.82
CA ILE A 97 -15.51 11.87 13.00
C ILE A 97 -15.19 10.90 11.85
N ILE A 98 -15.20 11.41 10.61
CA ILE A 98 -14.91 10.60 9.42
C ILE A 98 -13.47 10.08 9.47
N THR A 99 -12.53 10.96 9.76
CA THR A 99 -11.09 10.63 9.82
C THR A 99 -10.83 9.58 10.91
N ASN A 100 -11.39 9.75 12.10
CA ASN A 100 -11.22 8.81 13.20
C ASN A 100 -11.77 7.41 12.84
N ASN A 101 -12.98 7.35 12.28
CA ASN A 101 -13.58 6.07 11.89
C ASN A 101 -12.79 5.38 10.78
N ILE A 102 -12.39 6.11 9.74
CA ILE A 102 -11.59 5.54 8.63
C ILE A 102 -10.23 5.09 9.13
N THR A 103 -9.57 5.86 9.99
CA THR A 103 -8.27 5.48 10.57
C THR A 103 -8.39 4.20 11.41
N MET A 104 -9.47 4.07 12.20
CA MET A 104 -9.72 2.86 12.98
C MET A 104 -9.95 1.64 12.08
N ILE A 105 -10.81 1.76 11.07
CA ILE A 105 -11.10 0.67 10.12
C ILE A 105 -9.83 0.29 9.35
N LEU A 106 -9.09 1.27 8.84
CA LEU A 106 -7.85 1.03 8.11
C LEU A 106 -6.79 0.41 9.01
N GLY A 107 -6.65 0.89 10.25
CA GLY A 107 -5.75 0.32 11.24
C GLY A 107 -6.06 -1.14 11.54
N ALA A 108 -7.33 -1.48 11.76
CA ALA A 108 -7.77 -2.85 11.96
C ALA A 108 -7.50 -3.74 10.73
N PHE A 109 -7.77 -3.22 9.52
CA PHE A 109 -7.51 -3.93 8.28
C PHE A 109 -6.01 -4.18 8.06
N LEU A 110 -5.17 -3.15 8.25
CA LEU A 110 -3.72 -3.28 8.11
C LEU A 110 -3.13 -4.24 9.14
N LEU A 111 -3.65 -4.24 10.37
CA LEU A 111 -3.21 -5.16 11.41
C LEU A 111 -3.60 -6.60 11.05
N ALA A 112 -4.84 -6.83 10.60
CA ALA A 112 -5.28 -8.14 10.15
C ALA A 112 -4.46 -8.63 8.94
N PHE A 113 -4.18 -7.74 7.99
CA PHE A 113 -3.34 -8.02 6.82
C PHE A 113 -1.90 -8.36 7.22
N ALA A 114 -1.29 -7.56 8.11
CA ALA A 114 0.07 -7.79 8.60
C ALA A 114 0.20 -9.14 9.33
N LEU A 115 -0.77 -9.47 10.18
CA LEU A 115 -0.82 -10.78 10.84
C LEU A 115 -1.04 -11.92 9.85
N GLY A 116 -1.98 -11.77 8.91
CA GLY A 116 -2.26 -12.78 7.89
C GLY A 116 -1.06 -13.06 7.00
N VAL A 117 -0.43 -12.02 6.46
CA VAL A 117 0.77 -12.14 5.63
C VAL A 117 1.96 -12.62 6.48
N GLY A 118 2.18 -12.04 7.66
CA GLY A 118 3.30 -12.40 8.53
C GLY A 118 3.28 -13.88 8.95
N LEU A 119 2.12 -14.37 9.39
CA LEU A 119 1.98 -15.78 9.77
C LEU A 119 1.96 -16.68 8.54
N GLY A 120 1.31 -16.26 7.45
CA GLY A 120 1.22 -17.07 6.23
C GLY A 120 2.54 -17.22 5.48
N THR A 121 3.45 -16.25 5.57
CA THR A 121 4.76 -16.31 4.88
C THR A 121 5.87 -16.88 5.75
N ARG A 122 5.61 -17.21 7.02
CA ARG A 122 6.62 -17.68 7.97
C ARG A 122 7.43 -18.87 7.45
N GLU A 123 6.76 -19.85 6.88
CA GLU A 123 7.39 -21.05 6.36
C GLU A 123 8.22 -20.77 5.12
N ILE A 124 7.72 -19.94 4.20
CA ILE A 124 8.43 -19.52 2.99
C ILE A 124 9.73 -18.79 3.36
N ILE A 125 9.67 -17.87 4.33
CA ILE A 125 10.85 -17.13 4.80
C ILE A 125 11.84 -18.09 5.45
N ALA A 126 11.37 -19.05 6.26
CA ALA A 126 12.22 -20.06 6.87
C ALA A 126 12.96 -20.90 5.81
N ASP A 127 12.26 -21.30 4.74
CA ASP A 127 12.85 -22.10 3.66
C ASP A 127 13.89 -21.29 2.86
N ILE A 128 13.62 -20.01 2.59
CA ILE A 128 14.60 -19.13 1.95
C ILE A 128 15.87 -18.98 2.81
N MET A 129 15.70 -18.80 4.12
CA MET A 129 16.83 -18.70 5.04
C MET A 129 17.61 -20.00 5.13
N ARG A 130 16.93 -21.16 5.24
CA ARG A 130 17.57 -22.49 5.21
C ARG A 130 18.38 -22.67 3.93
N SER A 131 17.79 -22.36 2.77
CA SER A 131 18.49 -22.43 1.47
C SER A 131 19.73 -21.54 1.42
N PHE A 132 19.64 -20.31 1.91
CA PHE A 132 20.75 -19.37 1.96
C PHE A 132 21.90 -19.91 2.85
N TYR A 133 21.60 -20.41 4.05
CA TYR A 133 22.62 -20.96 4.95
C TYR A 133 23.21 -22.26 4.42
N THR A 134 22.40 -23.12 3.80
CA THR A 134 22.90 -24.38 3.20
C THR A 134 23.92 -24.09 2.10
N ARG A 135 23.64 -23.15 1.21
CA ARG A 135 24.60 -22.74 0.17
C ARG A 135 25.87 -22.09 0.70
N LYS A 136 25.83 -21.50 1.89
CA LYS A 136 27.00 -20.91 2.54
C LYS A 136 27.83 -21.96 3.29
N THR A 137 27.20 -23.00 3.78
CA THR A 137 27.83 -24.04 4.62
C THR A 137 28.36 -25.19 3.80
N TYR A 138 27.68 -25.56 2.70
CA TYR A 138 28.02 -26.71 1.88
C TYR A 138 28.42 -26.27 0.46
N ALA A 139 29.47 -26.90 -0.06
CA ALA A 139 29.90 -26.70 -1.44
C ALA A 139 29.59 -27.93 -2.32
N VAL A 140 29.48 -27.72 -3.62
CA VAL A 140 29.38 -28.81 -4.58
C VAL A 140 30.65 -29.63 -4.54
N GLY A 141 30.56 -30.94 -4.33
CA GLY A 141 31.66 -31.84 -4.13
C GLY A 141 31.89 -32.29 -2.69
N ASP A 142 31.22 -31.63 -1.72
CA ASP A 142 31.31 -32.06 -0.32
C ASP A 142 30.62 -33.42 -0.11
N ARG A 143 31.22 -34.21 0.78
CA ARG A 143 30.64 -35.49 1.19
C ARG A 143 29.83 -35.28 2.46
N ILE A 144 28.56 -35.60 2.42
CA ILE A 144 27.64 -35.45 3.54
C ILE A 144 26.90 -36.75 3.82
N VAL A 145 26.50 -36.93 5.08
CA VAL A 145 25.65 -38.02 5.54
C VAL A 145 24.33 -37.41 6.00
N ILE A 146 23.21 -37.83 5.40
CA ILE A 146 21.88 -37.40 5.78
C ILE A 146 21.06 -38.62 6.15
N GLY A 147 20.83 -38.81 7.46
CA GLY A 147 20.15 -39.98 7.97
C GLY A 147 20.95 -41.27 7.71
N LYS A 148 20.47 -42.09 6.76
CA LYS A 148 21.15 -43.36 6.38
C LYS A 148 21.90 -43.24 5.05
N ASP A 149 21.73 -42.13 4.34
CA ASP A 149 22.26 -41.94 2.98
C ASP A 149 23.57 -41.15 3.03
N GLU A 150 24.64 -41.73 2.55
CA GLU A 150 25.94 -41.09 2.38
C GLU A 150 26.18 -40.80 0.89
N GLY A 151 26.46 -39.53 0.58
CA GLY A 151 26.66 -39.12 -0.79
C GLY A 151 27.49 -37.84 -0.95
N THR A 152 27.85 -37.57 -2.18
CA THR A 152 28.54 -36.33 -2.56
C THR A 152 27.56 -35.36 -3.19
N ILE A 153 27.61 -34.10 -2.79
CA ILE A 153 26.75 -33.03 -3.32
C ILE A 153 27.07 -32.79 -4.79
N LYS A 154 26.13 -33.05 -5.66
CA LYS A 154 26.23 -32.82 -7.11
C LYS A 154 25.81 -31.40 -7.47
N ALA A 155 24.72 -30.93 -6.89
CA ALA A 155 24.19 -29.58 -7.10
C ALA A 155 23.34 -29.13 -5.91
N ILE A 156 23.29 -27.82 -5.69
CA ILE A 156 22.43 -27.17 -4.68
C ILE A 156 21.44 -26.28 -5.44
N GLU A 157 20.19 -26.71 -5.50
CA GLU A 157 19.10 -25.95 -6.13
C GLU A 157 18.42 -25.03 -5.12
N ASN A 158 17.37 -24.30 -5.56
CA ASN A 158 16.74 -23.29 -4.72
C ASN A 158 16.11 -23.86 -3.43
N ASN A 159 15.58 -25.09 -3.48
CA ASN A 159 14.89 -25.71 -2.36
C ASN A 159 15.27 -27.18 -2.13
N SER A 160 16.25 -27.69 -2.87
CA SER A 160 16.70 -29.07 -2.80
C SER A 160 18.20 -29.22 -3.00
N LEU A 161 18.73 -30.30 -2.49
CA LEU A 161 20.11 -30.71 -2.62
C LEU A 161 20.15 -32.03 -3.37
N ILE A 162 20.95 -32.10 -4.44
CA ILE A 162 21.11 -33.31 -5.23
C ILE A 162 22.35 -34.04 -4.74
N LEU A 163 22.16 -35.21 -4.15
CA LEU A 163 23.22 -36.10 -3.69
C LEU A 163 23.45 -37.20 -4.72
N LYS A 164 24.71 -37.44 -5.04
CA LYS A 164 25.18 -38.61 -5.79
C LYS A 164 25.62 -39.68 -4.81
N THR A 165 24.86 -40.77 -4.75
CA THR A 165 25.16 -41.95 -3.91
C THR A 165 25.57 -43.13 -4.80
N LYS A 166 25.91 -44.27 -4.17
CA LYS A 166 26.21 -45.51 -4.90
C LYS A 166 24.99 -46.12 -5.62
N GLU A 167 23.79 -45.82 -5.16
CA GLU A 167 22.52 -46.33 -5.67
C GLU A 167 21.86 -45.42 -6.70
N GLY A 168 22.38 -44.19 -6.88
CA GLY A 168 21.82 -43.21 -7.84
C GLY A 168 21.87 -41.79 -7.34
N GLU A 169 21.09 -40.92 -7.98
CA GLU A 169 20.95 -39.52 -7.60
C GLU A 169 19.68 -39.34 -6.77
N PHE A 170 19.81 -38.78 -5.57
CA PHE A 170 18.70 -38.47 -4.68
C PHE A 170 18.51 -36.97 -4.57
N VAL A 171 17.28 -36.53 -4.69
CA VAL A 171 16.87 -35.12 -4.48
C VAL A 171 16.30 -35.01 -3.07
N ILE A 172 17.00 -34.30 -2.20
CA ILE A 172 16.62 -34.12 -0.80
C ILE A 172 16.21 -32.67 -0.58
N PRO A 173 15.01 -32.40 -0.05
CA PRO A 173 14.59 -31.06 0.33
C PRO A 173 15.53 -30.46 1.38
N ILE A 174 15.88 -29.17 1.23
CA ILE A 174 16.82 -28.49 2.16
C ILE A 174 16.31 -28.50 3.60
N LYS A 175 14.99 -28.51 3.81
CA LYS A 175 14.40 -28.61 5.16
C LYS A 175 14.85 -29.85 5.91
N ASP A 176 15.07 -30.97 5.23
CA ASP A 176 15.43 -32.25 5.84
C ASP A 176 16.94 -32.33 6.11
N VAL A 177 17.75 -31.48 5.45
CA VAL A 177 19.20 -31.36 5.68
C VAL A 177 19.51 -30.58 6.96
N VAL A 178 18.73 -29.57 7.28
CA VAL A 178 18.98 -28.63 8.39
C VAL A 178 18.27 -29.05 9.68
N SER A 179 17.37 -30.05 9.63
CA SER A 179 16.63 -30.54 10.81
C SER A 179 17.37 -31.60 11.63
N GLN A 180 18.60 -31.95 11.24
CA GLN A 180 19.50 -32.86 11.97
C GLN A 180 20.67 -32.09 12.57
#